data_584f069d4ae51f59e43d97fd53f09be6
#
_entry.id   584f069d4ae51f59e43d97fd53f09be6
#
_cell.length_a   1.000
_cell.length_b   1.000
_cell.length_c   1.000
_cell.angle_alpha   90.00
_cell.angle_beta   90.00
_cell.angle_gamma   90.00
#
_symmetry.space_group_name_H-M   'P 1'
#
loop_
_entity.id
_entity.type
_entity.pdbx_description
1 polymer ?
#
loop_
_entity_poly.entity_id
_entity_poly.type
_entity_poly.pdbx_seq_one_letter_code
_entity_poly.pdbx_strand_id
1 'polypeptide(L)'
;HVYPEIDKAILNTYFAENGAPIHLDDIREFIPSVCSIEIPYVDNAIRHLAQQGVIQLKDENVYPLQLKKAEASACVLIKHEKGLPWLDIAKLINGNNYSRSPVYEDRLDHEAFNQPEYIYLSGKGTYKHTCFIDVDAALIDDIFLEMMEYAEKNSRPVFHLNEFYQASRNLKKHDYYVIRHFVKHFGEDYGFYFDGKSQTDSIGLEKGFKNITQKDVIVEAMN
;
A
#
# COMPACT_ATOMS: atom_id res chain seq x y z
N HIS A 1 27.66 -13.03 -26.60
CA HIS A 1 27.00 -11.73 -26.44
C HIS A 1 26.46 -11.64 -25.04
N VAL A 2 27.03 -10.76 -24.21
CA VAL A 2 26.47 -10.41 -22.92
C VAL A 2 25.33 -9.44 -23.23
N TYR A 3 24.10 -9.89 -23.06
CA TYR A 3 22.96 -8.98 -23.14
C TYR A 3 22.95 -8.13 -21.86
N PRO A 4 22.70 -6.82 -21.95
CA PRO A 4 22.50 -6.02 -20.76
C PRO A 4 21.30 -6.57 -20.00
N GLU A 5 21.49 -6.89 -18.72
CA GLU A 5 20.41 -7.37 -17.86
C GLU A 5 19.67 -6.16 -17.28
N ILE A 6 18.36 -6.12 -17.49
CA ILE A 6 17.49 -5.20 -16.75
C ILE A 6 17.31 -5.79 -15.34
N ASP A 7 17.55 -4.99 -14.33
CA ASP A 7 17.23 -5.38 -12.96
C ASP A 7 15.72 -5.62 -12.82
N LYS A 8 15.37 -6.86 -12.49
CA LYS A 8 13.97 -7.27 -12.31
C LYS A 8 13.25 -6.44 -11.24
N ALA A 9 13.97 -5.98 -10.21
CA ALA A 9 13.39 -5.15 -9.16
C ALA A 9 12.94 -3.79 -9.69
N ILE A 10 13.71 -3.17 -10.59
CA ILE A 10 13.35 -1.90 -11.25
C ILE A 10 12.07 -2.07 -12.08
N LEU A 11 12.01 -3.14 -12.88
CA LEU A 11 10.83 -3.40 -13.72
C LEU A 11 9.59 -3.74 -12.87
N ASN A 12 9.77 -4.50 -11.79
CA ASN A 12 8.67 -4.82 -10.86
C ASN A 12 8.12 -3.57 -10.17
N THR A 13 8.99 -2.68 -9.71
CA THR A 13 8.61 -1.37 -9.18
C THR A 13 7.82 -0.56 -10.20
N TYR A 14 8.30 -0.54 -11.44
CA TYR A 14 7.61 0.16 -12.53
C TYR A 14 6.20 -0.38 -12.78
N PHE A 15 5.99 -1.71 -12.72
CA PHE A 15 4.66 -2.30 -12.79
C PHE A 15 3.79 -1.94 -11.58
N ALA A 16 4.34 -1.91 -10.37
CA ALA A 16 3.59 -1.54 -9.17
C ALA A 16 3.11 -0.07 -9.24
N GLU A 17 3.89 0.80 -9.86
CA GLU A 17 3.61 2.24 -9.98
C GLU A 17 2.77 2.63 -11.20
N ASN A 18 2.72 1.81 -12.25
CA ASN A 18 2.06 2.14 -13.51
C ASN A 18 0.96 1.14 -13.92
N GLY A 19 0.94 -0.03 -13.30
CA GLY A 19 0.01 -1.12 -13.62
C GLY A 19 0.44 -1.94 -14.82
N ALA A 20 -0.45 -2.77 -15.33
CA ALA A 20 -0.26 -3.61 -16.50
C ALA A 20 -1.53 -3.56 -17.38
N PRO A 21 -1.38 -3.72 -18.71
CA PRO A 21 -0.12 -3.81 -19.45
C PRO A 21 0.63 -2.46 -19.52
N ILE A 22 1.92 -2.53 -19.83
CA ILE A 22 2.75 -1.36 -20.18
C ILE A 22 3.13 -1.49 -21.65
N HIS A 23 2.96 -0.42 -22.44
CA HIS A 23 3.37 -0.42 -23.83
C HIS A 23 4.91 -0.46 -23.95
N LEU A 24 5.42 -1.15 -24.94
CA LEU A 24 6.87 -1.32 -25.13
C LEU A 24 7.61 0.02 -25.31
N ASP A 25 6.95 1.02 -25.92
CA ASP A 25 7.54 2.35 -26.08
C ASP A 25 7.78 3.04 -24.72
N ASP A 26 6.85 2.90 -23.76
CA ASP A 26 7.01 3.46 -22.41
C ASP A 26 8.22 2.82 -21.70
N ILE A 27 8.45 1.53 -21.93
CA ILE A 27 9.64 0.82 -21.40
C ILE A 27 10.93 1.27 -22.11
N ARG A 28 10.88 1.52 -23.41
CA ARG A 28 12.03 2.05 -24.15
C ARG A 28 12.47 3.43 -23.64
N GLU A 29 11.55 4.25 -23.16
CA GLU A 29 11.86 5.53 -22.55
C GLU A 29 12.33 5.38 -21.09
N PHE A 30 11.66 4.52 -20.32
CA PHE A 30 11.93 4.35 -18.90
C PHE A 30 13.26 3.67 -18.63
N ILE A 31 13.57 2.54 -19.27
CA ILE A 31 14.75 1.73 -18.94
C ILE A 31 16.07 2.51 -19.10
N PRO A 32 16.31 3.26 -20.19
CA PRO A 32 17.54 4.06 -20.31
C PRO A 32 17.66 5.18 -19.27
N SER A 33 16.54 5.64 -18.71
CA SER A 33 16.54 6.70 -17.68
C SER A 33 17.02 6.20 -16.31
N VAL A 34 16.90 4.89 -16.04
CA VAL A 34 17.19 4.27 -14.73
C VAL A 34 18.28 3.19 -14.78
N CYS A 35 18.58 2.69 -15.97
CA CYS A 35 19.61 1.67 -16.21
C CYS A 35 20.60 2.15 -17.25
N SER A 36 21.86 1.71 -17.16
CA SER A 36 22.90 1.99 -18.17
C SER A 36 22.73 1.13 -19.43
N ILE A 37 21.52 1.12 -20.01
CA ILE A 37 21.15 0.36 -21.20
C ILE A 37 20.76 1.36 -22.28
N GLU A 38 21.42 1.31 -23.43
CA GLU A 38 21.07 2.16 -24.56
C GLU A 38 19.80 1.66 -25.26
N ILE A 39 18.99 2.58 -25.77
CA ILE A 39 17.69 2.32 -26.40
C ILE A 39 17.72 1.13 -27.40
N PRO A 40 18.71 0.98 -28.31
CA PRO A 40 18.73 -0.14 -29.24
C PRO A 40 18.81 -1.52 -28.61
N TYR A 41 19.23 -1.60 -27.32
CA TYR A 41 19.37 -2.87 -26.61
C TYR A 41 18.18 -3.20 -25.69
N VAL A 42 17.27 -2.25 -25.45
CA VAL A 42 16.10 -2.44 -24.56
C VAL A 42 15.22 -3.57 -25.08
N ASP A 43 14.88 -3.59 -26.36
CA ASP A 43 14.06 -4.64 -26.98
C ASP A 43 14.65 -6.03 -26.80
N ASN A 44 15.96 -6.16 -26.93
CA ASN A 44 16.65 -7.43 -26.75
C ASN A 44 16.60 -7.89 -25.29
N ALA A 45 16.77 -6.96 -24.34
CA ALA A 45 16.67 -7.25 -22.91
C ALA A 45 15.24 -7.64 -22.53
N ILE A 46 14.22 -6.96 -23.04
CA ILE A 46 12.81 -7.30 -22.82
C ILE A 46 12.46 -8.68 -23.41
N ARG A 47 12.90 -8.99 -24.62
CA ARG A 47 12.71 -10.33 -25.21
C ARG A 47 13.41 -11.42 -24.40
N HIS A 48 14.59 -11.13 -23.86
CA HIS A 48 15.29 -12.07 -22.99
C HIS A 48 14.53 -12.36 -21.69
N LEU A 49 13.99 -11.32 -21.03
CA LEU A 49 13.13 -11.48 -19.88
C LEU A 49 11.85 -12.29 -20.19
N ALA A 50 11.28 -12.09 -21.39
CA ALA A 50 10.14 -12.88 -21.84
C ALA A 50 10.51 -14.37 -22.05
N GLN A 51 11.69 -14.66 -22.62
CA GLN A 51 12.19 -16.04 -22.76
C GLN A 51 12.45 -16.71 -21.40
N GLN A 52 12.84 -15.92 -20.38
CA GLN A 52 13.02 -16.39 -19.03
C GLN A 52 11.68 -16.57 -18.26
N GLY A 53 10.55 -16.21 -18.84
CA GLY A 53 9.23 -16.26 -18.17
C GLY A 53 9.07 -15.27 -17.02
N VAL A 54 9.82 -14.17 -17.04
CA VAL A 54 9.69 -13.08 -16.05
C VAL A 54 8.53 -12.15 -16.41
N ILE A 55 8.34 -11.96 -17.72
CA ILE A 55 7.28 -11.15 -18.32
C ILE A 55 6.66 -11.90 -19.50
N GLN A 56 5.49 -11.44 -19.94
CA GLN A 56 4.89 -11.82 -21.21
C GLN A 56 4.89 -10.61 -22.13
N LEU A 57 5.32 -10.79 -23.38
CA LEU A 57 5.24 -9.80 -24.45
C LEU A 57 4.16 -10.22 -25.45
N LYS A 58 3.14 -9.38 -25.63
CA LYS A 58 2.04 -9.63 -26.55
C LYS A 58 1.57 -8.31 -27.18
N ASP A 59 1.53 -8.23 -28.51
CA ASP A 59 1.04 -7.07 -29.25
C ASP A 59 1.66 -5.74 -28.77
N GLU A 60 2.99 -5.72 -28.64
CA GLU A 60 3.79 -4.60 -28.10
C GLU A 60 3.44 -4.18 -26.65
N ASN A 61 2.69 -5.01 -25.95
CA ASN A 61 2.39 -4.83 -24.53
C ASN A 61 3.16 -5.82 -23.67
N VAL A 62 3.67 -5.33 -22.56
CA VAL A 62 4.44 -6.08 -21.58
C VAL A 62 3.59 -6.32 -20.34
N TYR A 63 3.50 -7.56 -19.91
CA TYR A 63 2.75 -8.02 -18.75
C TYR A 63 3.71 -8.68 -17.75
N PRO A 64 3.59 -8.41 -16.44
CA PRO A 64 4.41 -9.08 -15.44
C PRO A 64 3.93 -10.52 -15.21
N LEU A 65 4.86 -11.43 -14.88
CA LEU A 65 4.55 -12.82 -14.51
C LEU A 65 5.17 -13.24 -13.17
N GLN A 66 6.05 -12.44 -12.58
CA GLN A 66 6.82 -12.82 -11.40
C GLN A 66 6.89 -11.71 -10.34
N LEU A 67 5.85 -10.90 -10.22
CA LEU A 67 5.76 -9.92 -9.14
C LEU A 67 5.68 -10.62 -7.77
N LYS A 68 6.17 -9.98 -6.73
CA LYS A 68 5.78 -10.31 -5.37
C LYS A 68 4.29 -10.05 -5.20
N LYS A 69 3.63 -10.70 -4.25
CA LYS A 69 2.18 -10.56 -4.05
C LYS A 69 1.74 -9.11 -3.82
N ALA A 70 2.50 -8.34 -3.03
CA ALA A 70 2.20 -6.93 -2.80
C ALA A 70 2.40 -6.05 -4.04
N GLU A 71 3.47 -6.29 -4.82
CA GLU A 71 3.69 -5.62 -6.11
C GLU A 71 2.55 -5.93 -7.10
N ALA A 72 2.07 -7.17 -7.13
CA ALA A 72 0.94 -7.57 -7.96
C ALA A 72 -0.37 -6.89 -7.54
N SER A 73 -0.61 -6.75 -6.23
CA SER A 73 -1.75 -6.00 -5.71
C SER A 73 -1.68 -4.52 -6.09
N ALA A 74 -0.52 -3.89 -5.96
CA ALA A 74 -0.29 -2.50 -6.37
C ALA A 74 -0.53 -2.33 -7.89
N CYS A 75 0.03 -3.21 -8.70
CA CYS A 75 -0.13 -3.23 -10.16
C CYS A 75 -1.60 -3.31 -10.59
N VAL A 76 -2.43 -4.06 -9.86
CA VAL A 76 -3.88 -4.12 -10.10
C VAL A 76 -4.56 -2.83 -9.62
N LEU A 77 -4.29 -2.41 -8.38
CA LEU A 77 -5.01 -1.32 -7.72
C LEU A 77 -4.82 0.04 -8.39
N ILE A 78 -3.65 0.31 -8.98
CA ILE A 78 -3.38 1.59 -9.64
C ILE A 78 -4.29 1.86 -10.85
N LYS A 79 -4.90 0.82 -11.42
CA LYS A 79 -5.89 0.96 -12.49
C LYS A 79 -7.33 1.12 -11.96
N HIS A 80 -7.52 1.15 -10.64
CA HIS A 80 -8.83 1.16 -9.98
C HIS A 80 -8.95 2.29 -8.95
N GLU A 81 -9.17 3.51 -9.40
CA GLU A 81 -9.27 4.71 -8.56
C GLU A 81 -10.30 4.57 -7.42
N LYS A 82 -11.41 3.89 -7.65
CA LYS A 82 -12.44 3.67 -6.62
C LYS A 82 -12.04 2.60 -5.59
N GLY A 83 -10.93 1.91 -5.82
CA GLY A 83 -10.50 0.77 -5.02
C GLY A 83 -11.26 -0.51 -5.35
N LEU A 84 -10.77 -1.61 -4.80
CA LEU A 84 -11.35 -2.95 -4.99
C LEU A 84 -11.42 -3.70 -3.66
N PRO A 85 -12.44 -4.59 -3.48
CA PRO A 85 -12.43 -5.57 -2.42
C PRO A 85 -11.37 -6.64 -2.68
N TRP A 86 -10.90 -7.29 -1.61
CA TRP A 86 -9.83 -8.29 -1.72
C TRP A 86 -10.10 -9.39 -2.75
N LEU A 87 -11.29 -9.93 -2.76
CA LEU A 87 -11.64 -11.03 -3.69
C LEU A 87 -11.42 -10.64 -5.16
N ASP A 88 -11.76 -9.39 -5.53
CA ASP A 88 -11.61 -8.93 -6.91
C ASP A 88 -10.13 -8.69 -7.24
N ILE A 89 -9.35 -8.17 -6.30
CA ILE A 89 -7.89 -8.04 -6.44
C ILE A 89 -7.26 -9.42 -6.67
N ALA A 90 -7.60 -10.39 -5.83
CA ALA A 90 -7.06 -11.75 -5.91
C ALA A 90 -7.39 -12.43 -7.24
N LYS A 91 -8.64 -12.31 -7.71
CA LYS A 91 -9.05 -12.83 -9.02
C LYS A 91 -8.29 -12.20 -10.18
N LEU A 92 -8.04 -10.88 -10.12
CA LEU A 92 -7.27 -10.20 -11.17
C LEU A 92 -5.81 -10.61 -11.16
N ILE A 93 -5.18 -10.77 -9.99
CA ILE A 93 -3.79 -11.26 -9.87
C ILE A 93 -3.69 -12.67 -10.42
N ASN A 94 -4.52 -13.60 -9.94
CA ASN A 94 -4.46 -15.01 -10.33
C ASN A 94 -4.87 -15.22 -11.79
N GLY A 95 -5.92 -14.55 -12.25
CA GLY A 95 -6.42 -14.68 -13.62
C GLY A 95 -5.43 -14.18 -14.68
N ASN A 96 -4.57 -13.22 -14.31
CA ASN A 96 -3.53 -12.70 -15.20
C ASN A 96 -2.13 -13.30 -14.92
N ASN A 97 -1.99 -14.16 -13.91
CA ASN A 97 -0.72 -14.73 -13.48
C ASN A 97 0.36 -13.67 -13.14
N TYR A 98 -0.02 -12.54 -12.56
CA TYR A 98 0.90 -11.43 -12.29
C TYR A 98 1.92 -11.76 -11.21
N SER A 99 1.54 -12.57 -10.20
CA SER A 99 2.42 -12.95 -9.10
C SER A 99 3.13 -14.28 -9.37
N ARG A 100 4.38 -14.39 -8.87
CA ARG A 100 5.16 -15.65 -8.91
C ARG A 100 4.48 -16.81 -8.18
N SER A 101 3.58 -16.53 -7.25
CA SER A 101 2.78 -17.51 -6.53
C SER A 101 1.33 -17.00 -6.43
N PRO A 102 0.33 -17.91 -6.56
CA PRO A 102 -1.06 -17.51 -6.40
C PRO A 102 -1.35 -16.86 -5.06
N VAL A 103 -2.28 -15.92 -5.05
CA VAL A 103 -2.83 -15.32 -3.83
C VAL A 103 -4.10 -16.03 -3.41
N TYR A 104 -4.42 -15.99 -2.11
CA TYR A 104 -5.65 -16.62 -1.60
C TYR A 104 -6.88 -15.81 -2.00
N GLU A 105 -7.89 -16.47 -2.57
CA GLU A 105 -9.18 -15.84 -2.91
C GLU A 105 -10.21 -16.01 -1.80
N ASP A 106 -10.15 -17.09 -1.05
CA ASP A 106 -11.09 -17.45 0.01
C ASP A 106 -10.85 -16.73 1.34
N ARG A 107 -9.68 -16.11 1.48
CA ARG A 107 -9.27 -15.38 2.69
C ARG A 107 -8.28 -14.27 2.33
N LEU A 108 -8.10 -13.33 3.27
CA LEU A 108 -7.13 -12.26 3.11
C LEU A 108 -5.69 -12.81 3.06
N ASP A 109 -4.95 -12.46 2.04
CA ASP A 109 -3.53 -12.77 1.91
C ASP A 109 -2.71 -11.59 2.46
N HIS A 110 -2.17 -11.75 3.68
CA HIS A 110 -1.45 -10.66 4.35
C HIS A 110 -0.18 -10.21 3.62
N GLU A 111 0.49 -11.12 2.89
CA GLU A 111 1.67 -10.76 2.10
C GLU A 111 1.32 -9.81 0.95
N ALA A 112 0.09 -9.90 0.43
CA ALA A 112 -0.38 -9.08 -0.67
C ALA A 112 -0.61 -7.61 -0.29
N PHE A 113 -0.61 -7.27 1.00
CA PHE A 113 -0.79 -5.91 1.52
C PHE A 113 0.40 -5.38 2.31
N ASN A 114 1.51 -6.14 2.35
CA ASN A 114 2.70 -5.76 3.12
C ASN A 114 3.60 -4.80 2.32
N GLN A 115 3.00 -3.74 1.77
CA GLN A 115 3.73 -2.69 1.07
C GLN A 115 2.98 -1.35 1.21
N PRO A 116 3.14 -0.67 2.36
CA PRO A 116 2.41 0.55 2.69
C PRO A 116 2.68 1.72 1.74
N GLU A 117 3.80 1.70 1.03
CA GLU A 117 4.14 2.71 0.01
C GLU A 117 3.15 2.70 -1.15
N TYR A 118 2.52 1.56 -1.44
CA TYR A 118 1.65 1.41 -2.59
C TYR A 118 0.19 1.10 -2.24
N ILE A 119 -0.10 0.56 -1.05
CA ILE A 119 -1.41 -0.01 -0.75
C ILE A 119 -1.92 0.48 0.59
N TYR A 120 -3.16 0.97 0.62
CA TYR A 120 -3.85 1.29 1.87
C TYR A 120 -5.29 0.76 1.89
N LEU A 121 -5.79 0.50 3.09
CA LEU A 121 -7.20 0.19 3.33
C LEU A 121 -7.99 1.49 3.16
N SER A 122 -8.91 1.57 2.22
CA SER A 122 -9.68 2.77 1.89
C SER A 122 -11.16 2.68 2.28
N GLY A 123 -11.54 1.57 2.89
CA GLY A 123 -12.90 1.30 3.32
C GLY A 123 -12.97 -0.06 4.00
N LYS A 124 -14.15 -0.47 4.45
CA LYS A 124 -14.34 -1.78 5.06
C LYS A 124 -14.09 -2.91 4.06
N GLY A 125 -12.89 -3.48 4.10
CA GLY A 125 -12.46 -4.55 3.20
C GLY A 125 -12.16 -4.09 1.76
N THR A 126 -12.02 -2.78 1.52
CA THR A 126 -11.67 -2.18 0.24
C THR A 126 -10.29 -1.57 0.30
N TYR A 127 -9.51 -1.78 -0.74
CA TYR A 127 -8.12 -1.32 -0.83
C TYR A 127 -7.93 -0.41 -2.04
N LYS A 128 -7.03 0.56 -1.93
CA LYS A 128 -6.61 1.47 -2.99
C LYS A 128 -5.11 1.54 -3.10
N HIS A 129 -4.65 2.00 -4.26
CA HIS A 129 -3.27 2.43 -4.43
C HIS A 129 -3.05 3.80 -3.78
N THR A 130 -1.89 3.99 -3.14
CA THR A 130 -1.56 5.24 -2.43
C THR A 130 -1.43 6.46 -3.34
N CYS A 131 -1.18 6.28 -4.65
CA CYS A 131 -1.19 7.39 -5.61
C CYS A 131 -2.52 8.16 -5.68
N PHE A 132 -3.60 7.58 -5.17
CA PHE A 132 -4.91 8.23 -5.06
C PHE A 132 -5.13 8.96 -3.72
N ILE A 133 -4.10 9.05 -2.88
CA ILE A 133 -4.12 9.90 -1.70
C ILE A 133 -3.73 11.32 -2.15
N ASP A 134 -4.72 12.19 -2.20
CA ASP A 134 -4.54 13.60 -2.56
C ASP A 134 -4.60 14.46 -1.29
N VAL A 135 -3.46 14.61 -0.63
CA VAL A 135 -3.32 15.42 0.59
C VAL A 135 -1.97 16.14 0.61
N ASP A 136 -1.91 17.27 1.33
CA ASP A 136 -0.66 17.96 1.58
C ASP A 136 0.27 17.11 2.48
N ALA A 137 1.56 17.12 2.20
CA ALA A 137 2.57 16.44 3.01
C ALA A 137 2.59 16.94 4.47
N ALA A 138 2.23 18.20 4.72
CA ALA A 138 2.08 18.77 6.05
C ALA A 138 1.02 18.05 6.90
N LEU A 139 0.06 17.35 6.27
CA LEU A 139 -0.99 16.63 7.00
C LEU A 139 -0.42 15.58 7.96
N ILE A 140 0.71 14.95 7.64
CA ILE A 140 1.32 13.95 8.51
C ILE A 140 1.74 14.60 9.83
N ASP A 141 2.43 15.72 9.78
CA ASP A 141 2.85 16.45 10.99
C ASP A 141 1.64 16.96 11.78
N ASP A 142 0.62 17.49 11.11
CA ASP A 142 -0.62 17.96 11.73
C ASP A 142 -1.34 16.84 12.48
N ILE A 143 -1.42 15.62 11.90
CA ILE A 143 -2.02 14.45 12.56
C ILE A 143 -1.32 14.17 13.89
N PHE A 144 0.01 14.10 13.89
CA PHE A 144 0.75 13.70 15.08
C PHE A 144 0.80 14.82 16.12
N LEU A 145 0.83 16.08 15.72
CA LEU A 145 0.70 17.21 16.63
C LEU A 145 -0.66 17.18 17.35
N GLU A 146 -1.76 17.01 16.63
CA GLU A 146 -3.10 16.92 17.22
C GLU A 146 -3.24 15.66 18.10
N MET A 147 -2.58 14.54 17.75
CA MET A 147 -2.57 13.33 18.56
C MET A 147 -1.86 13.54 19.90
N MET A 148 -0.73 14.26 19.91
CA MET A 148 -0.03 14.62 21.14
C MET A 148 -0.90 15.49 22.04
N GLU A 149 -1.50 16.56 21.51
CA GLU A 149 -2.41 17.42 22.24
C GLU A 149 -3.61 16.64 22.81
N TYR A 150 -4.17 15.71 22.01
CA TYR A 150 -5.29 14.88 22.44
C TYR A 150 -4.91 13.95 23.60
N ALA A 151 -3.75 13.29 23.52
CA ALA A 151 -3.26 12.38 24.55
C ALA A 151 -2.99 13.13 25.87
N GLU A 152 -2.34 14.28 25.82
CA GLU A 152 -2.04 15.13 26.98
C GLU A 152 -3.32 15.64 27.63
N LYS A 153 -4.24 16.21 26.85
CA LYS A 153 -5.49 16.76 27.33
C LYS A 153 -6.37 15.72 28.05
N ASN A 154 -6.40 14.50 27.57
CA ASN A 154 -7.23 13.44 28.10
C ASN A 154 -6.50 12.59 29.15
N SER A 155 -5.18 12.82 29.35
CA SER A 155 -4.33 12.02 30.26
C SER A 155 -4.44 10.51 30.02
N ARG A 156 -4.59 10.10 28.75
CA ARG A 156 -4.78 8.70 28.36
C ARG A 156 -3.56 8.17 27.62
N PRO A 157 -2.88 7.14 28.15
CA PRO A 157 -1.76 6.49 27.48
C PRO A 157 -2.19 5.60 26.30
N VAL A 158 -3.49 5.27 26.21
CA VAL A 158 -4.09 4.47 25.13
C VAL A 158 -5.46 5.05 24.79
N PHE A 159 -5.75 5.18 23.51
CA PHE A 159 -7.03 5.68 22.99
C PHE A 159 -7.41 5.05 21.65
N HIS A 160 -8.67 5.16 21.25
CA HIS A 160 -9.11 4.70 19.93
C HIS A 160 -8.88 5.77 18.86
N LEU A 161 -8.32 5.36 17.72
CA LEU A 161 -8.10 6.26 16.60
C LEU A 161 -9.40 6.95 16.14
N ASN A 162 -10.53 6.22 16.14
CA ASN A 162 -11.81 6.80 15.75
C ASN A 162 -12.30 7.88 16.75
N GLU A 163 -12.09 7.71 18.04
CA GLU A 163 -12.43 8.74 19.05
C GLU A 163 -11.61 10.02 18.81
N PHE A 164 -10.31 9.87 18.62
CA PHE A 164 -9.42 10.97 18.28
C PHE A 164 -9.88 11.66 16.99
N TYR A 165 -10.10 10.91 15.91
CA TYR A 165 -10.57 11.45 14.62
C TYR A 165 -11.89 12.21 14.77
N GLN A 166 -12.86 11.68 15.56
CA GLN A 166 -14.13 12.36 15.81
C GLN A 166 -13.99 13.61 16.70
N ALA A 167 -12.98 13.67 17.53
CA ALA A 167 -12.70 14.85 18.36
C ALA A 167 -12.00 15.98 17.58
N SER A 168 -11.18 15.65 16.59
CA SER A 168 -10.49 16.61 15.74
C SER A 168 -11.46 17.35 14.82
N ARG A 169 -11.32 18.68 14.73
CA ARG A 169 -12.06 19.50 13.74
C ARG A 169 -11.35 19.56 12.38
N ASN A 170 -10.02 19.52 12.40
CA ASN A 170 -9.21 19.66 11.20
C ASN A 170 -9.15 18.35 10.41
N LEU A 171 -8.95 17.23 11.10
CA LEU A 171 -8.79 15.92 10.45
C LEU A 171 -10.08 15.39 9.82
N LYS A 172 -11.26 15.83 10.30
CA LYS A 172 -12.56 15.48 9.69
C LYS A 172 -12.75 15.96 8.23
N LYS A 173 -11.88 16.83 7.75
CA LYS A 173 -11.86 17.25 6.34
C LYS A 173 -11.27 16.17 5.43
N HIS A 174 -10.55 15.22 6.01
CA HIS A 174 -9.85 14.15 5.32
C HIS A 174 -10.54 12.81 5.59
N ASP A 175 -10.34 11.87 4.69
CA ASP A 175 -10.88 10.52 4.85
C ASP A 175 -10.24 9.80 6.05
N TYR A 176 -11.06 9.13 6.87
CA TYR A 176 -10.60 8.38 8.05
C TYR A 176 -9.53 7.35 7.69
N TYR A 177 -9.67 6.65 6.57
CA TYR A 177 -8.75 5.59 6.17
C TYR A 177 -7.40 6.15 5.69
N VAL A 178 -7.36 7.38 5.20
CA VAL A 178 -6.11 8.09 4.89
C VAL A 178 -5.39 8.44 6.21
N ILE A 179 -6.10 9.02 7.18
CA ILE A 179 -5.55 9.28 8.51
C ILE A 179 -5.04 7.98 9.15
N ARG A 180 -5.85 6.93 9.11
CA ARG A 180 -5.50 5.59 9.61
C ARG A 180 -4.21 5.05 8.97
N HIS A 181 -4.07 5.23 7.67
CA HIS A 181 -2.88 4.80 6.92
C HIS A 181 -1.63 5.50 7.44
N PHE A 182 -1.67 6.82 7.59
CA PHE A 182 -0.52 7.59 8.09
C PHE A 182 -0.19 7.24 9.54
N VAL A 183 -1.19 7.16 10.41
CA VAL A 183 -0.96 6.78 11.81
C VAL A 183 -0.35 5.39 11.94
N LYS A 184 -0.82 4.42 11.14
CA LYS A 184 -0.29 3.05 11.16
C LYS A 184 1.18 2.98 10.71
N HIS A 185 1.57 3.79 9.73
CA HIS A 185 2.88 3.64 9.08
C HIS A 185 3.93 4.63 9.55
N PHE A 186 3.53 5.79 10.05
CA PHE A 186 4.45 6.81 10.54
C PHE A 186 4.38 7.02 12.06
N GLY A 187 3.41 6.41 12.74
CA GLY A 187 3.18 6.63 14.17
C GLY A 187 4.38 6.33 15.04
N GLU A 188 5.14 5.26 14.78
CA GLU A 188 6.33 4.91 15.56
C GLU A 188 7.40 6.02 15.53
N ASP A 189 7.55 6.74 14.43
CA ASP A 189 8.50 7.84 14.29
C ASP A 189 8.15 9.04 15.18
N TYR A 190 6.87 9.16 15.54
CA TYR A 190 6.33 10.21 16.42
C TYR A 190 6.01 9.69 17.84
N GLY A 191 6.40 8.46 18.17
CA GLY A 191 6.17 7.87 19.50
C GLY A 191 4.77 7.30 19.73
N PHE A 192 4.02 7.03 18.65
CA PHE A 192 2.71 6.39 18.70
C PHE A 192 2.74 4.99 18.12
N TYR A 193 2.17 4.04 18.83
CA TYR A 193 2.12 2.63 18.44
C TYR A 193 0.70 2.24 18.06
N PHE A 194 0.54 1.66 16.87
CA PHE A 194 -0.76 1.26 16.32
C PHE A 194 -1.03 -0.23 16.52
N ASP A 195 -2.21 -0.58 17.04
CA ASP A 195 -2.75 -1.94 17.02
C ASP A 195 -4.16 -1.95 16.43
N GLY A 196 -4.30 -2.46 15.21
CA GLY A 196 -5.54 -2.53 14.44
C GLY A 196 -6.13 -3.93 14.38
N LYS A 197 -6.31 -4.59 15.52
CA LYS A 197 -6.96 -5.90 15.58
C LYS A 197 -8.47 -5.79 15.62
N SER A 198 -9.10 -6.44 14.61
CA SER A 198 -10.52 -6.70 14.44
C SER A 198 -11.44 -5.49 14.26
N GLN A 199 -11.91 -4.81 15.27
CA GLN A 199 -12.96 -3.78 15.13
C GLN A 199 -12.56 -2.40 15.66
N THR A 200 -11.44 -2.32 16.37
CA THR A 200 -10.97 -1.08 16.99
C THR A 200 -9.51 -0.84 16.69
N ASP A 201 -9.25 0.24 15.98
CA ASP A 201 -7.89 0.74 15.81
C ASP A 201 -7.48 1.47 17.09
N SER A 202 -6.52 0.93 17.83
CA SER A 202 -6.03 1.50 19.09
C SER A 202 -4.64 2.08 18.92
N ILE A 203 -4.39 3.16 19.62
CA ILE A 203 -3.11 3.88 19.64
C ILE A 203 -2.60 3.90 21.07
N GLY A 204 -1.34 3.51 21.27
CA GLY A 204 -0.65 3.59 22.55
C GLY A 204 0.58 4.48 22.48
N LEU A 205 0.95 5.07 23.62
CA LEU A 205 2.19 5.86 23.78
C LEU A 205 3.39 4.99 24.14
N GLU A 206 3.17 3.70 24.43
CA GLU A 206 4.22 2.74 24.77
C GLU A 206 4.15 1.52 23.87
N LYS A 207 5.31 1.01 23.47
CA LYS A 207 5.41 -0.20 22.65
C LYS A 207 4.87 -1.41 23.42
N GLY A 208 3.98 -2.17 22.76
CA GLY A 208 3.37 -3.36 23.37
C GLY A 208 2.25 -3.04 24.36
N PHE A 209 1.66 -1.86 24.27
CA PHE A 209 0.46 -1.49 25.06
C PHE A 209 -0.67 -2.52 24.93
N LYS A 210 -1.52 -2.62 25.93
CA LYS A 210 -2.72 -3.47 25.87
C LYS A 210 -3.87 -2.72 25.24
N ASN A 211 -4.49 -3.33 24.24
CA ASN A 211 -5.70 -2.80 23.61
C ASN A 211 -6.80 -2.54 24.65
N ILE A 212 -7.42 -1.37 24.52
CA ILE A 212 -8.63 -1.04 25.28
C ILE A 212 -9.82 -1.74 24.60
N THR A 213 -10.52 -2.58 25.35
CA THR A 213 -11.76 -3.18 24.84
C THR A 213 -12.93 -2.21 25.04
N GLN A 214 -14.03 -2.37 24.28
CA GLN A 214 -15.25 -1.60 24.51
C GLN A 214 -15.78 -1.72 25.96
N LYS A 215 -15.51 -2.83 26.63
CA LYS A 215 -15.82 -3.03 28.05
C LYS A 215 -15.05 -2.06 28.94
N ASP A 216 -13.79 -1.85 28.66
CA ASP A 216 -12.91 -0.97 29.46
C ASP A 216 -13.38 0.49 29.35
N VAL A 217 -13.79 0.92 28.16
CA VAL A 217 -14.35 2.26 27.92
C VAL A 217 -15.65 2.49 28.68
N ILE A 218 -16.53 1.48 28.74
CA ILE A 218 -17.80 1.56 29.50
C ILE A 218 -17.53 1.64 31.00
N VAL A 219 -16.59 0.88 31.52
CA VAL A 219 -16.24 0.87 32.96
C VAL A 219 -15.63 2.22 33.37
N GLU A 220 -14.78 2.83 32.54
CA GLU A 220 -14.24 4.18 32.81
C GLU A 220 -15.31 5.28 32.81
N ALA A 221 -16.30 5.18 31.91
CA ALA A 221 -17.39 6.15 31.83
C ALA A 221 -18.40 6.05 32.99
N MET A 222 -18.37 4.96 33.77
CA MET A 222 -19.26 4.72 34.91
C MET A 222 -18.63 5.02 36.29
N ASN A 223 -17.31 5.34 36.32
CA ASN A 223 -16.57 5.74 37.52
C ASN A 223 -16.26 7.25 37.50
#